data_797a73b5f2dee81cd484f0a27ea33a9b
#
_entry.id   797a73b5f2dee81cd484f0a27ea33a9b
#
_cell.length_a   1.000
_cell.length_b   1.000
_cell.length_c   1.000
_cell.angle_alpha   90.00
_cell.angle_beta   90.00
_cell.angle_gamma   90.00
#
_symmetry.space_group_name_H-M   'P 1'
#
loop_
_entity.id
_entity.type
_entity.pdbx_description
1 polymer ?
#
loop_
_entity_poly.entity_id
_entity_poly.type
_entity_poly.pdbx_seq_one_letter_code
_entity_poly.pdbx_strand_id
1 'polypeptide(L)'
;ATLHGEKVQDVLTPGSHGSTFGGNPVCCAGALSILHRLDGPLLQSVQEKSDFIVKALTGAKGVRSVTGLGLMLGVETERPVKDVISECMARGVLVISAKNKVRLLPALNIPMAQLEQAVSGLKDVCAGE
;
A
#
# COMPACT_ATOMS: atom_id res chain seq x y z
N ALA A 1 13.73 -1.58 14.16
CA ALA A 1 14.86 -2.51 14.20
C ALA A 1 15.08 -3.13 12.83
N THR A 2 16.35 -3.40 12.49
CA THR A 2 16.69 -4.16 11.30
C THR A 2 17.11 -5.56 11.72
N LEU A 3 16.43 -6.57 11.19
CA LEU A 3 16.79 -7.97 11.39
C LEU A 3 17.55 -8.48 10.16
N HIS A 4 18.61 -9.26 10.39
CA HIS A 4 19.40 -9.84 9.31
C HIS A 4 19.67 -11.32 9.59
N GLY A 5 19.86 -12.10 8.53
CA GLY A 5 20.32 -13.48 8.61
C GLY A 5 21.84 -13.60 8.60
N GLU A 6 22.35 -14.80 8.83
CA GLU A 6 23.80 -15.11 8.91
C GLU A 6 24.61 -14.60 7.70
N LYS A 7 24.02 -14.64 6.50
CA LYS A 7 24.71 -14.24 5.26
C LYS A 7 25.15 -12.78 5.21
N VAL A 8 24.58 -11.92 6.03
CA VAL A 8 24.85 -10.47 6.06
C VAL A 8 25.25 -9.96 7.43
N GLN A 9 25.50 -10.85 8.38
CA GLN A 9 25.78 -10.55 9.77
C GLN A 9 26.96 -9.57 9.93
N ASP A 10 28.03 -9.74 9.15
CA ASP A 10 29.26 -8.96 9.27
C ASP A 10 29.47 -7.94 8.15
N VAL A 11 28.40 -7.68 7.36
CA VAL A 11 28.49 -6.72 6.23
C VAL A 11 28.55 -5.28 6.74
N LEU A 12 27.78 -4.96 7.80
CA LEU A 12 27.78 -3.64 8.45
C LEU A 12 28.60 -3.70 9.73
N THR A 13 29.82 -3.19 9.67
CA THR A 13 30.70 -3.09 10.83
C THR A 13 30.43 -1.84 11.66
N PRO A 14 30.87 -1.77 12.93
CA PRO A 14 30.76 -0.57 13.75
C PRO A 14 31.28 0.68 13.00
N GLY A 15 30.46 1.73 12.95
CA GLY A 15 30.78 2.99 12.27
C GLY A 15 30.50 3.02 10.76
N SER A 16 30.15 1.90 10.12
CA SER A 16 29.82 1.86 8.68
C SER A 16 28.45 2.43 8.35
N HIS A 17 27.51 2.40 9.31
CA HIS A 17 26.17 2.94 9.19
C HIS A 17 25.63 3.43 10.53
N GLY A 18 24.82 4.49 10.50
CA GLY A 18 24.23 5.04 11.72
C GLY A 18 23.01 5.91 11.43
N SER A 19 22.26 6.22 12.48
CA SER A 19 21.13 7.13 12.46
C SER A 19 21.14 7.99 13.70
N THR A 20 21.07 9.32 13.52
CA THR A 20 21.02 10.28 14.64
C THR A 20 19.80 10.06 15.54
N PHE A 21 18.66 9.67 14.98
CA PHE A 21 17.42 9.41 15.70
C PHE A 21 17.12 7.94 15.95
N GLY A 22 18.01 7.04 15.54
CA GLY A 22 17.88 5.59 15.76
C GLY A 22 17.81 5.27 17.25
N GLY A 23 16.89 4.36 17.63
CA GLY A 23 16.67 3.98 19.02
C GLY A 23 15.97 5.04 19.88
N ASN A 24 15.41 6.09 19.28
CA ASN A 24 14.64 7.10 19.99
C ASN A 24 13.48 6.45 20.77
N PRO A 25 13.38 6.67 22.10
CA PRO A 25 12.42 5.96 22.95
C PRO A 25 10.95 6.25 22.58
N VAL A 26 10.64 7.45 22.12
CA VAL A 26 9.26 7.79 21.68
C VAL A 26 8.90 7.00 20.41
N CYS A 27 9.79 6.95 19.43
CA CYS A 27 9.60 6.15 18.23
C CYS A 27 9.53 4.66 18.54
N CYS A 28 10.34 4.16 19.47
CA CYS A 28 10.30 2.76 19.89
C CYS A 28 8.98 2.41 20.59
N ALA A 29 8.49 3.28 21.47
CA ALA A 29 7.19 3.10 22.12
C ALA A 29 6.04 3.09 21.09
N GLY A 30 6.07 4.00 20.12
CA GLY A 30 5.12 4.01 18.99
C GLY A 30 5.18 2.73 18.17
N ALA A 31 6.38 2.27 17.83
CA ALA A 31 6.57 1.02 17.09
C ALA A 31 6.03 -0.20 17.84
N LEU A 32 6.31 -0.31 19.15
CA LEU A 32 5.77 -1.39 19.97
C LEU A 32 4.24 -1.35 20.02
N SER A 33 3.63 -0.17 20.17
CA SER A 33 2.17 -0.01 20.13
C SER A 33 1.56 -0.50 18.82
N ILE A 34 2.21 -0.26 17.69
CA ILE A 34 1.76 -0.76 16.39
C ILE A 34 1.96 -2.27 16.28
N LEU A 35 3.14 -2.79 16.66
CA LEU A 35 3.44 -4.22 16.59
C LEU A 35 2.45 -5.07 17.38
N HIS A 36 2.01 -4.61 18.56
CA HIS A 36 0.98 -5.30 19.34
C HIS A 36 -0.40 -5.35 18.69
N ARG A 37 -0.66 -4.49 17.69
CA ARG A 37 -1.91 -4.45 16.92
C ARG A 37 -1.84 -5.21 15.61
N LEU A 38 -0.63 -5.60 15.18
CA LEU A 38 -0.44 -6.44 13.99
C LEU A 38 -0.68 -7.91 14.35
N ASP A 39 -1.92 -8.21 14.71
CA ASP A 39 -2.37 -9.55 15.11
C ASP A 39 -2.94 -10.38 13.95
N GLY A 40 -3.26 -11.64 14.21
CA GLY A 40 -3.82 -12.54 13.23
C GLY A 40 -5.11 -12.03 12.57
N PRO A 41 -6.11 -11.56 13.35
CA PRO A 41 -7.34 -10.98 12.81
C PRO A 41 -7.12 -9.79 11.87
N LEU A 42 -6.22 -8.86 12.23
CA LEU A 42 -5.90 -7.73 11.35
C LEU A 42 -5.24 -8.21 10.06
N LEU A 43 -4.28 -9.12 10.14
CA LEU A 43 -3.60 -9.64 8.95
C LEU A 43 -4.54 -10.43 8.04
N GLN A 44 -5.48 -11.18 8.60
CA GLN A 44 -6.54 -11.83 7.83
C GLN A 44 -7.43 -10.81 7.13
N SER A 45 -7.87 -9.78 7.83
CA SER A 45 -8.66 -8.67 7.25
C SER A 45 -7.91 -7.95 6.10
N VAL A 46 -6.59 -7.79 6.23
CA VAL A 46 -5.75 -7.24 5.15
C VAL A 46 -5.77 -8.15 3.92
N GLN A 47 -5.70 -9.47 4.10
CA GLN A 47 -5.76 -10.42 2.98
C GLN A 47 -7.13 -10.37 2.29
N GLU A 48 -8.23 -10.37 3.04
CA GLU A 48 -9.60 -10.27 2.51
C GLU A 48 -9.79 -8.98 1.68
N LYS A 49 -9.30 -7.85 2.18
CA LYS A 49 -9.33 -6.56 1.47
C LYS A 49 -8.46 -6.57 0.21
N SER A 50 -7.28 -7.18 0.29
CA SER A 50 -6.40 -7.36 -0.86
C SER A 50 -7.07 -8.17 -1.97
N ASP A 51 -7.66 -9.31 -1.61
CA ASP A 51 -8.36 -10.18 -2.54
C ASP A 51 -9.56 -9.46 -3.18
N PHE A 52 -10.30 -8.68 -2.40
CA PHE A 52 -11.38 -7.84 -2.91
C PHE A 52 -10.87 -6.85 -3.96
N ILE A 53 -9.81 -6.08 -3.67
CA ILE A 53 -9.26 -5.09 -4.61
C ILE A 53 -8.77 -5.77 -5.89
N VAL A 54 -7.99 -6.83 -5.76
CA VAL A 54 -7.45 -7.57 -6.90
C VAL A 54 -8.57 -8.13 -7.76
N LYS A 55 -9.57 -8.77 -7.17
CA LYS A 55 -10.74 -9.31 -7.87
C LYS A 55 -11.56 -8.21 -8.56
N ALA A 56 -11.74 -7.07 -7.92
CA ALA A 56 -12.54 -5.97 -8.45
C ALA A 56 -11.88 -5.26 -9.64
N LEU A 57 -10.54 -5.19 -9.64
CA LEU A 57 -9.78 -4.43 -10.64
C LEU A 57 -9.20 -5.31 -11.75
N THR A 58 -8.97 -6.60 -11.51
CA THR A 58 -8.45 -7.50 -12.55
C THR A 58 -9.49 -7.70 -13.66
N GLY A 59 -9.10 -7.35 -14.88
CA GLY A 59 -9.99 -7.40 -16.05
C GLY A 59 -11.03 -6.27 -16.13
N ALA A 60 -10.98 -5.30 -15.21
CA ALA A 60 -11.81 -4.11 -15.33
C ALA A 60 -11.38 -3.25 -16.52
N LYS A 61 -12.35 -2.58 -17.15
CA LYS A 61 -12.11 -1.69 -18.31
C LYS A 61 -11.09 -0.61 -17.96
N GLY A 62 -10.08 -0.42 -18.80
CA GLY A 62 -9.00 0.54 -18.60
C GLY A 62 -7.91 0.10 -17.63
N VAL A 63 -7.99 -1.12 -17.06
CA VAL A 63 -6.97 -1.72 -16.18
C VAL A 63 -6.21 -2.82 -16.94
N ARG A 64 -4.90 -2.69 -17.05
CA ARG A 64 -4.02 -3.68 -17.70
C ARG A 64 -3.57 -4.78 -16.74
N SER A 65 -3.15 -4.39 -15.54
CA SER A 65 -2.67 -5.34 -14.53
C SER A 65 -2.79 -4.79 -13.12
N VAL A 66 -2.88 -5.69 -12.14
CA VAL A 66 -2.80 -5.39 -10.71
C VAL A 66 -1.69 -6.23 -10.12
N THR A 67 -0.75 -5.61 -9.42
CA THR A 67 0.41 -6.29 -8.82
C THR A 67 0.70 -5.73 -7.44
N GLY A 68 1.24 -6.55 -6.55
CA GLY A 68 1.60 -6.14 -5.20
C GLY A 68 1.36 -7.24 -4.17
N LEU A 69 1.41 -6.86 -2.90
CA LEU A 69 1.18 -7.76 -1.77
C LEU A 69 0.38 -7.01 -0.69
N GLY A 70 -0.59 -7.69 -0.09
CA GLY A 70 -1.48 -7.09 0.89
C GLY A 70 -2.16 -5.84 0.32
N LEU A 71 -2.14 -4.73 1.04
CA LEU A 71 -2.74 -3.47 0.60
C LEU A 71 -1.76 -2.53 -0.14
N MET A 72 -0.52 -2.95 -0.39
CA MET A 72 0.40 -2.21 -1.25
C MET A 72 0.27 -2.74 -2.67
N LEU A 73 -0.62 -2.13 -3.46
CA LEU A 73 -0.96 -2.59 -4.81
C LEU A 73 -0.63 -1.52 -5.85
N GLY A 74 -0.14 -1.96 -7.00
CA GLY A 74 0.09 -1.14 -8.18
C GLY A 74 -0.86 -1.54 -9.30
N VAL A 75 -1.66 -0.59 -9.76
CA VAL A 75 -2.61 -0.75 -10.86
C VAL A 75 -2.02 -0.12 -12.11
N GLU A 76 -1.78 -0.92 -13.13
CA GLU A 76 -1.37 -0.45 -14.44
C GLU A 76 -2.63 -0.11 -15.25
N THR A 77 -2.71 1.12 -15.73
CA THR A 77 -3.88 1.65 -16.43
C THR A 77 -3.58 1.89 -17.90
N GLU A 78 -4.61 1.87 -18.75
CA GLU A 78 -4.49 2.25 -20.16
C GLU A 78 -4.32 3.76 -20.31
N ARG A 79 -4.96 4.52 -19.44
CA ARG A 79 -4.89 5.97 -19.36
C ARG A 79 -3.59 6.43 -18.67
N PRO A 80 -3.10 7.64 -18.97
CA PRO A 80 -1.94 8.20 -18.28
C PRO A 80 -2.17 8.28 -16.76
N VAL A 81 -1.20 7.81 -15.99
CA VAL A 81 -1.29 7.73 -14.52
C VAL A 81 -1.63 9.08 -13.87
N LYS A 82 -1.09 10.19 -14.43
CA LYS A 82 -1.37 11.54 -13.91
C LYS A 82 -2.82 11.93 -14.04
N ASP A 83 -3.47 11.58 -15.15
CA ASP A 83 -4.87 11.90 -15.40
C ASP A 83 -5.76 11.09 -14.45
N VAL A 84 -5.48 9.79 -14.31
CA VAL A 84 -6.19 8.91 -13.36
C VAL A 84 -6.08 9.43 -11.93
N ILE A 85 -4.88 9.86 -11.49
CA ILE A 85 -4.69 10.42 -10.14
C ILE A 85 -5.52 11.70 -9.97
N SER A 86 -5.48 12.61 -10.95
CA SER A 86 -6.21 13.89 -10.88
C SER A 86 -7.72 13.67 -10.80
N GLU A 87 -8.26 12.76 -11.59
CA GLU A 87 -9.70 12.45 -11.58
C GLU A 87 -10.12 11.69 -10.32
N CYS A 88 -9.30 10.76 -9.82
CA CYS A 88 -9.53 10.11 -8.53
C CYS A 88 -9.61 11.15 -7.40
N MET A 89 -8.68 12.11 -7.40
CA MET A 89 -8.64 13.18 -6.40
C MET A 89 -9.91 14.04 -6.46
N ALA A 90 -10.39 14.37 -7.67
CA ALA A 90 -11.65 15.12 -7.86
C ALA A 90 -12.88 14.37 -7.31
N ARG A 91 -12.80 13.03 -7.23
CA ARG A 91 -13.82 12.15 -6.65
C ARG A 91 -13.59 11.83 -5.14
N GLY A 92 -12.61 12.49 -4.52
CA GLY A 92 -12.27 12.27 -3.11
C GLY A 92 -11.45 11.00 -2.82
N VAL A 93 -10.88 10.38 -3.86
CA VAL A 93 -10.03 9.19 -3.73
C VAL A 93 -8.57 9.58 -3.93
N LEU A 94 -7.78 9.52 -2.85
CA LEU A 94 -6.36 9.86 -2.89
C LEU A 94 -5.53 8.62 -3.24
N VAL A 95 -4.90 8.66 -4.39
CA VAL A 95 -3.96 7.65 -4.87
C VAL A 95 -2.65 8.32 -5.28
N ILE A 96 -1.57 7.59 -5.38
CA ILE A 96 -0.25 8.12 -5.75
C ILE A 96 0.35 7.36 -6.93
N SER A 97 1.36 7.95 -7.55
CA SER A 97 2.11 7.29 -8.63
C SER A 97 3.19 6.35 -8.08
N ALA A 98 3.42 5.25 -8.77
CA ALA A 98 4.58 4.41 -8.61
C ALA A 98 5.11 4.04 -10.00
N LYS A 99 6.06 4.81 -10.51
CA LYS A 99 6.54 4.72 -11.89
C LYS A 99 5.36 4.90 -12.87
N ASN A 100 5.03 3.87 -13.63
CA ASN A 100 3.94 3.82 -14.60
C ASN A 100 2.62 3.25 -14.05
N LYS A 101 2.48 3.11 -12.73
CA LYS A 101 1.28 2.55 -12.07
C LYS A 101 0.66 3.53 -11.10
N VAL A 102 -0.62 3.42 -10.91
CA VAL A 102 -1.35 4.01 -9.78
C VAL A 102 -1.13 3.12 -8.57
N ARG A 103 -0.60 3.68 -7.47
CA ARG A 103 -0.37 2.95 -6.22
C ARG A 103 -1.54 3.14 -5.27
N LEU A 104 -2.05 2.02 -4.78
CA LEU A 104 -2.96 1.95 -3.65
C LEU A 104 -2.16 1.58 -2.41
N LEU A 105 -2.37 2.31 -1.32
CA LEU A 105 -1.76 2.05 -0.02
C LEU A 105 -2.68 2.53 1.10
N PRO A 106 -3.89 1.97 1.21
CA PRO A 106 -4.81 2.34 2.27
C PRO A 106 -4.30 1.85 3.64
N ALA A 107 -4.82 2.45 4.72
CA ALA A 107 -4.54 1.98 6.06
C ALA A 107 -5.00 0.53 6.25
N LEU A 108 -4.25 -0.28 7.00
CA LEU A 108 -4.58 -1.70 7.21
C LEU A 108 -5.97 -1.90 7.83
N ASN A 109 -6.40 -0.96 8.66
CA ASN A 109 -7.71 -0.96 9.33
C ASN A 109 -8.79 -0.18 8.60
N ILE A 110 -8.60 0.18 7.32
CA ILE A 110 -9.62 0.89 6.53
C ILE A 110 -10.96 0.12 6.59
N PRO A 111 -12.10 0.79 6.85
CA PRO A 111 -13.41 0.14 6.78
C PRO A 111 -13.70 -0.37 5.36
N MET A 112 -14.31 -1.56 5.26
CA MET A 112 -14.61 -2.17 3.97
C MET A 112 -15.46 -1.28 3.07
N ALA A 113 -16.48 -0.61 3.63
CA ALA A 113 -17.34 0.30 2.88
C ALA A 113 -16.57 1.47 2.22
N GLN A 114 -15.56 2.03 2.91
CA GLN A 114 -14.71 3.07 2.33
C GLN A 114 -13.81 2.51 1.23
N LEU A 115 -13.31 1.30 1.41
CA LEU A 115 -12.49 0.63 0.40
C LEU A 115 -13.31 0.32 -0.86
N GLU A 116 -14.53 -0.17 -0.70
CA GLU A 116 -15.47 -0.43 -1.80
C GLU A 116 -15.77 0.84 -2.59
N GLN A 117 -16.04 1.94 -1.90
CA GLN A 117 -16.27 3.24 -2.53
C GLN A 117 -15.05 3.72 -3.33
N ALA A 118 -13.86 3.61 -2.74
CA ALA A 118 -12.61 4.02 -3.38
C ALA A 118 -12.29 3.17 -4.63
N VAL A 119 -12.48 1.86 -4.53
CA VAL A 119 -12.25 0.93 -5.65
C VAL A 119 -13.27 1.16 -6.77
N SER A 120 -14.54 1.42 -6.44
CA SER A 120 -15.55 1.77 -7.44
C SER A 120 -15.16 3.05 -8.18
N GLY A 121 -14.81 4.12 -7.45
CA GLY A 121 -14.38 5.38 -8.06
C GLY A 121 -13.15 5.24 -8.96
N LEU A 122 -12.17 4.42 -8.54
CA LEU A 122 -11.00 4.14 -9.38
C LEU A 122 -11.38 3.38 -10.66
N LYS A 123 -12.30 2.42 -10.59
CA LYS A 123 -12.79 1.68 -11.77
C LYS A 123 -13.45 2.62 -12.78
N ASP A 124 -14.33 3.50 -12.31
CA ASP A 124 -15.05 4.46 -13.17
C ASP A 124 -14.04 5.38 -13.87
N VAL A 125 -13.06 5.89 -13.13
CA VAL A 125 -11.97 6.71 -13.70
C VAL A 125 -11.16 5.93 -14.73
N CYS A 126 -10.78 4.67 -14.44
CA CYS A 126 -10.04 3.85 -15.40
C CYS A 126 -10.85 3.58 -16.66
N ALA A 127 -12.17 3.40 -16.56
CA ALA A 127 -13.09 3.20 -17.67
C ALA A 127 -13.33 4.47 -18.51
N GLY A 128 -12.99 5.64 -17.98
CA GLY A 128 -13.25 6.94 -18.62
C GLY A 128 -14.70 7.41 -18.45
N GLU A 129 -15.32 7.08 -17.34
CA GLU A 129 -16.73 7.39 -16.99
C GLU A 129 -16.81 8.53 -15.99
#